data_35012bbbbab4d846f9ac8f920bc70575
#
_entry.id   35012bbbbab4d846f9ac8f920bc70575
#
_cell.length_a   1.000
_cell.length_b   1.000
_cell.length_c   1.000
_cell.angle_alpha   90.00
_cell.angle_beta   90.00
_cell.angle_gamma   90.00
#
_symmetry.space_group_name_H-M   'P 1'
#
loop_
_entity.id
_entity.type
_entity.pdbx_description
1 polymer ?
#
loop_
_entity_poly.entity_id
_entity_poly.type
_entity_poly.pdbx_seq_one_letter_code
_entity_poly.pdbx_strand_id
1 'polypeptide(L)'
;MTTDHDPRTQRPPAIRETIVLALACLSYSILSFLAKAPESVAVAHAHDVAAFESRFGLFIEARANAWLTAHPFVASLASVQYAVSFFAMTGFAMVILWLKAPSHYRVARWTLVIMTIGALVTYWTYPLAPPRLVPDLGFVDAVAQHTSAYSQLFGTLANPYGAMPSMHTGWSVWVAFMLGTYVWRSWWARLILAIHPGLTIVTIVATANHYVVDAIAGCAYFLLAWLFVTIANRALLGNVGTPGETS
;
A
#
# COMPACT_ATOMS: atom_id res chain seq x y z
N MET A 1 -41.10 -18.64 12.96
CA MET A 1 -39.65 -18.71 13.24
C MET A 1 -38.96 -17.77 12.26
N THR A 2 -38.99 -16.47 12.56
CA THR A 2 -38.32 -15.44 11.76
C THR A 2 -36.83 -15.49 12.08
N THR A 3 -36.03 -16.01 11.17
CA THR A 3 -34.58 -15.91 11.27
C THR A 3 -34.21 -14.42 11.21
N ASP A 4 -33.86 -13.89 12.36
CA ASP A 4 -33.35 -12.53 12.52
C ASP A 4 -32.00 -12.46 11.78
N HIS A 5 -32.07 -12.07 10.49
CA HIS A 5 -30.91 -11.92 9.64
C HIS A 5 -30.21 -10.61 10.00
N ASP A 6 -29.19 -10.68 10.87
CA ASP A 6 -28.33 -9.53 11.15
C ASP A 6 -27.74 -9.02 9.82
N PRO A 7 -28.12 -7.82 9.34
CA PRO A 7 -27.66 -7.26 8.07
C PRO A 7 -26.13 -7.09 8.02
N ARG A 8 -25.44 -7.20 9.16
CA ARG A 8 -23.97 -7.10 9.28
C ARG A 8 -23.23 -8.35 8.80
N THR A 9 -23.92 -9.50 8.75
CA THR A 9 -23.32 -10.77 8.30
C THR A 9 -23.51 -10.99 6.80
N GLN A 10 -24.31 -10.15 6.14
CA GLN A 10 -24.57 -10.26 4.71
C GLN A 10 -23.39 -9.71 3.91
N ARG A 11 -23.01 -10.48 2.88
CA ARG A 11 -22.03 -10.02 1.89
C ARG A 11 -22.62 -8.86 1.11
N PRO A 12 -21.89 -7.74 0.93
CA PRO A 12 -22.36 -6.70 0.04
C PRO A 12 -22.45 -7.24 -1.40
N PRO A 13 -23.39 -6.73 -2.23
CA PRO A 13 -23.55 -7.17 -3.60
C PRO A 13 -22.23 -7.06 -4.39
N ALA A 14 -21.78 -8.15 -5.01
CA ALA A 14 -20.49 -8.20 -5.70
C ALA A 14 -20.34 -7.11 -6.78
N ILE A 15 -21.40 -6.87 -7.57
CA ILE A 15 -21.41 -5.83 -8.61
C ILE A 15 -21.15 -4.45 -8.01
N ARG A 16 -21.83 -4.10 -6.91
CA ARG A 16 -21.64 -2.84 -6.22
C ARG A 16 -20.19 -2.68 -5.74
N GLU A 17 -19.63 -3.72 -5.12
CA GLU A 17 -18.25 -3.67 -4.61
C GLU A 17 -17.24 -3.56 -5.75
N THR A 18 -17.44 -4.28 -6.85
CA THR A 18 -16.58 -4.16 -8.03
C THR A 18 -16.60 -2.73 -8.58
N ILE A 19 -17.78 -2.11 -8.69
CA ILE A 19 -17.90 -0.73 -9.15
C ILE A 19 -17.20 0.24 -8.19
N VAL A 20 -17.41 0.10 -6.87
CA VAL A 20 -16.77 0.97 -5.87
C VAL A 20 -15.25 0.86 -5.93
N LEU A 21 -14.70 -0.35 -6.02
CA LEU A 21 -13.25 -0.57 -6.11
C LEU A 21 -12.69 -0.07 -7.45
N ALA A 22 -13.38 -0.30 -8.55
CA ALA A 22 -12.97 0.22 -9.86
C ALA A 22 -12.93 1.75 -9.89
N LEU A 23 -13.95 2.41 -9.35
CA LEU A 23 -13.99 3.87 -9.22
C LEU A 23 -12.90 4.40 -8.28
N ALA A 24 -12.63 3.71 -7.17
CA ALA A 24 -11.55 4.08 -6.26
C ALA A 24 -10.17 3.96 -6.94
N CYS A 25 -9.92 2.88 -7.68
CA CYS A 25 -8.68 2.69 -8.44
C CYS A 25 -8.53 3.73 -9.55
N LEU A 26 -9.59 4.01 -10.30
CA LEU A 26 -9.58 5.02 -11.36
C LEU A 26 -9.32 6.41 -10.78
N SER A 27 -10.02 6.78 -9.71
CA SER A 27 -9.83 8.07 -9.03
C SER A 27 -8.41 8.20 -8.49
N TYR A 28 -7.87 7.13 -7.89
CA TYR A 28 -6.47 7.10 -7.45
C TYR A 28 -5.51 7.34 -8.60
N SER A 29 -5.67 6.64 -9.71
CA SER A 29 -4.79 6.78 -10.88
C SER A 29 -4.84 8.20 -11.45
N ILE A 30 -6.03 8.78 -11.60
CA ILE A 30 -6.20 10.15 -12.11
C ILE A 30 -5.58 11.16 -11.14
N LEU A 31 -5.90 11.09 -9.84
CA LEU A 31 -5.40 12.03 -8.85
C LEU A 31 -3.89 11.90 -8.64
N SER A 32 -3.35 10.69 -8.70
CA SER A 32 -1.91 10.45 -8.64
C SER A 32 -1.20 11.03 -9.87
N PHE A 33 -1.75 10.82 -11.06
CA PHE A 33 -1.22 11.41 -12.30
C PHE A 33 -1.25 12.94 -12.29
N LEU A 34 -2.28 13.55 -11.72
CA LEU A 34 -2.41 15.00 -11.59
C LEU A 34 -1.51 15.61 -10.51
N ALA A 35 -0.97 14.80 -9.60
CA ALA A 35 -0.04 15.23 -8.54
C ALA A 35 1.36 15.52 -9.14
N LYS A 36 1.41 16.41 -10.12
CA LYS A 36 2.67 16.83 -10.78
C LYS A 36 3.37 17.86 -9.92
N ALA A 37 4.65 17.62 -9.66
CA ALA A 37 5.52 18.56 -8.98
C ALA A 37 6.77 18.82 -9.84
N PRO A 38 7.44 19.98 -9.68
CA PRO A 38 8.75 20.19 -10.28
C PRO A 38 9.75 19.13 -9.79
N GLU A 39 10.50 18.56 -10.71
CA GLU A 39 11.56 17.59 -10.41
C GLU A 39 12.53 18.10 -9.36
N SER A 40 12.94 19.38 -9.46
CA SER A 40 13.85 19.99 -8.52
C SER A 40 13.37 19.95 -7.07
N VAL A 41 12.06 20.10 -6.84
CA VAL A 41 11.45 20.01 -5.49
C VAL A 41 11.48 18.56 -5.00
N ALA A 42 11.09 17.63 -5.84
CA ALA A 42 11.07 16.20 -5.47
C ALA A 42 12.47 15.64 -5.21
N VAL A 43 13.47 16.08 -5.98
CA VAL A 43 14.88 15.72 -5.79
C VAL A 43 15.45 16.37 -4.52
N ALA A 44 15.11 17.63 -4.22
CA ALA A 44 15.53 18.28 -2.96
C ALA A 44 15.02 17.49 -1.73
N HIS A 45 13.73 17.11 -1.71
CA HIS A 45 13.19 16.26 -0.65
C HIS A 45 13.88 14.88 -0.58
N ALA A 46 14.29 14.32 -1.73
CA ALA A 46 15.02 13.06 -1.79
C ALA A 46 16.40 13.17 -1.10
N HIS A 47 17.12 14.29 -1.29
CA HIS A 47 18.38 14.55 -0.57
C HIS A 47 18.16 14.69 0.93
N ASP A 48 17.09 15.38 1.36
CA ASP A 48 16.76 15.51 2.77
C ASP A 48 16.48 14.15 3.41
N VAL A 49 15.73 13.28 2.73
CA VAL A 49 15.45 11.91 3.18
C VAL A 49 16.72 11.07 3.22
N ALA A 50 17.55 11.11 2.18
CA ALA A 50 18.81 10.36 2.13
C ALA A 50 19.78 10.82 3.24
N ALA A 51 19.86 12.14 3.52
CA ALA A 51 20.65 12.69 4.61
C ALA A 51 20.11 12.24 5.97
N PHE A 52 18.78 12.25 6.15
CA PHE A 52 18.14 11.76 7.36
C PHE A 52 18.49 10.28 7.59
N GLU A 53 18.28 9.42 6.60
CA GLU A 53 18.57 7.99 6.72
C GLU A 53 20.05 7.73 6.99
N SER A 54 20.94 8.45 6.31
CA SER A 54 22.38 8.36 6.55
C SER A 54 22.76 8.69 7.98
N ARG A 55 22.14 9.73 8.57
CA ARG A 55 22.38 10.14 9.96
C ARG A 55 22.00 9.06 10.97
N PHE A 56 20.95 8.28 10.68
CA PHE A 56 20.47 7.20 11.56
C PHE A 56 20.95 5.80 11.14
N GLY A 57 21.84 5.70 10.15
CA GLY A 57 22.37 4.43 9.64
C GLY A 57 21.32 3.58 8.91
N LEU A 58 20.25 4.20 8.42
CA LEU A 58 19.16 3.55 7.69
C LEU A 58 19.38 3.52 6.17
N PHE A 59 20.29 4.35 5.63
CA PHE A 59 20.56 4.45 4.20
C PHE A 59 21.28 3.21 3.68
N ILE A 60 20.52 2.13 3.48
CA ILE A 60 21.01 0.83 3.02
C ILE A 60 20.72 0.58 1.54
N GLU A 61 19.94 1.43 0.90
CA GLU A 61 19.46 1.32 -0.47
C GLU A 61 20.60 1.14 -1.46
N ALA A 62 21.68 1.92 -1.31
CA ALA A 62 22.81 1.86 -2.23
C ALA A 62 23.48 0.46 -2.25
N ARG A 63 23.66 -0.14 -1.07
CA ARG A 63 24.20 -1.50 -0.97
C ARG A 63 23.23 -2.56 -1.49
N ALA A 64 21.95 -2.41 -1.16
CA ALA A 64 20.91 -3.33 -1.61
C ALA A 64 20.74 -3.29 -3.14
N ASN A 65 20.75 -2.09 -3.73
CA ASN A 65 20.64 -1.90 -5.18
C ASN A 65 21.89 -2.44 -5.92
N ALA A 66 23.09 -2.14 -5.42
CA ALA A 66 24.33 -2.67 -5.99
C ALA A 66 24.37 -4.21 -5.94
N TRP A 67 23.91 -4.81 -4.83
CA TRP A 67 23.81 -6.26 -4.74
C TRP A 67 22.79 -6.82 -5.74
N LEU A 68 21.59 -6.22 -5.82
CA LEU A 68 20.54 -6.67 -6.72
C LEU A 68 20.98 -6.62 -8.19
N THR A 69 21.59 -5.53 -8.60
CA THR A 69 22.06 -5.34 -10.00
C THR A 69 23.20 -6.26 -10.39
N ALA A 70 24.00 -6.73 -9.42
CA ALA A 70 24.99 -7.77 -9.63
C ALA A 70 24.39 -9.18 -9.82
N HIS A 71 23.07 -9.35 -9.59
CA HIS A 71 22.35 -10.63 -9.68
C HIS A 71 21.15 -10.54 -10.63
N PRO A 72 21.33 -10.55 -11.96
CA PRO A 72 20.27 -10.24 -12.94
C PRO A 72 19.01 -11.10 -12.83
N PHE A 73 19.16 -12.40 -12.50
CA PHE A 73 18.02 -13.28 -12.30
C PHE A 73 17.15 -12.83 -11.11
N VAL A 74 17.79 -12.47 -9.99
CA VAL A 74 17.08 -11.96 -8.79
C VAL A 74 16.47 -10.61 -9.08
N ALA A 75 17.16 -9.74 -9.84
CA ALA A 75 16.64 -8.44 -10.26
C ALA A 75 15.38 -8.57 -11.13
N SER A 76 15.36 -9.56 -12.03
CA SER A 76 14.17 -9.86 -12.84
C SER A 76 12.98 -10.31 -11.96
N LEU A 77 13.21 -11.24 -11.01
CA LEU A 77 12.16 -11.68 -10.08
C LEU A 77 11.66 -10.55 -9.19
N ALA A 78 12.56 -9.72 -8.65
CA ALA A 78 12.22 -8.56 -7.84
C ALA A 78 11.38 -7.55 -8.64
N SER A 79 11.74 -7.31 -9.90
CA SER A 79 11.01 -6.39 -10.78
C SER A 79 9.58 -6.88 -11.08
N VAL A 80 9.42 -8.19 -11.34
CA VAL A 80 8.10 -8.80 -11.52
C VAL A 80 7.29 -8.75 -10.23
N GLN A 81 7.90 -9.08 -9.10
CA GLN A 81 7.25 -9.01 -7.79
C GLN A 81 6.79 -7.58 -7.49
N TYR A 82 7.62 -6.57 -7.71
CA TYR A 82 7.27 -5.17 -7.57
C TYR A 82 6.06 -4.79 -8.44
N ALA A 83 6.06 -5.16 -9.71
CA ALA A 83 5.03 -4.77 -10.65
C ALA A 83 3.68 -5.45 -10.41
N VAL A 84 3.67 -6.72 -9.99
CA VAL A 84 2.47 -7.57 -10.01
C VAL A 84 1.89 -7.81 -8.62
N SER A 85 2.73 -8.05 -7.60
CA SER A 85 2.27 -8.53 -6.29
C SER A 85 1.36 -7.54 -5.57
N PHE A 86 1.61 -6.26 -5.74
CA PHE A 86 0.84 -5.16 -5.15
C PHE A 86 -0.65 -5.26 -5.47
N PHE A 87 -1.02 -5.35 -6.75
CA PHE A 87 -2.41 -5.45 -7.16
C PHE A 87 -2.98 -6.86 -6.97
N ALA A 88 -2.20 -7.89 -7.33
CA ALA A 88 -2.66 -9.28 -7.28
C ALA A 88 -2.99 -9.73 -5.86
N MET A 89 -2.09 -9.46 -4.90
CA MET A 89 -2.30 -9.86 -3.51
C MET A 89 -3.40 -9.05 -2.82
N THR A 90 -3.52 -7.75 -3.15
CA THR A 90 -4.60 -6.92 -2.62
C THR A 90 -5.95 -7.36 -3.16
N GLY A 91 -6.07 -7.61 -4.47
CA GLY A 91 -7.27 -8.16 -5.08
C GLY A 91 -7.66 -9.52 -4.50
N PHE A 92 -6.68 -10.42 -4.37
CA PHE A 92 -6.87 -11.72 -3.72
C PHE A 92 -7.40 -11.56 -2.28
N ALA A 93 -6.77 -10.70 -1.47
CA ALA A 93 -7.19 -10.47 -0.10
C ALA A 93 -8.62 -9.91 -0.02
N MET A 94 -8.99 -8.97 -0.90
CA MET A 94 -10.34 -8.42 -0.98
C MET A 94 -11.38 -9.50 -1.28
N VAL A 95 -11.10 -10.39 -2.25
CA VAL A 95 -12.00 -11.53 -2.59
C VAL A 95 -12.12 -12.48 -1.40
N ILE A 96 -11.02 -12.86 -0.78
CA ILE A 96 -11.04 -13.80 0.37
C ILE A 96 -11.79 -13.18 1.56
N LEU A 97 -11.58 -11.91 1.87
CA LEU A 97 -12.32 -11.22 2.94
C LEU A 97 -13.82 -11.16 2.63
N TRP A 98 -14.19 -10.85 1.39
CA TRP A 98 -15.58 -10.83 0.96
C TRP A 98 -16.25 -12.22 1.10
N LEU A 99 -15.51 -13.30 0.79
CA LEU A 99 -16.01 -14.68 0.87
C LEU A 99 -16.04 -15.21 2.30
N LYS A 100 -14.98 -14.98 3.10
CA LYS A 100 -14.75 -15.67 4.38
C LYS A 100 -14.95 -14.80 5.62
N ALA A 101 -14.95 -13.48 5.48
CA ALA A 101 -15.10 -12.54 6.59
C ALA A 101 -16.01 -11.35 6.25
N PRO A 102 -17.25 -11.56 5.75
CA PRO A 102 -18.13 -10.49 5.26
C PRO A 102 -18.43 -9.42 6.30
N SER A 103 -18.53 -9.76 7.58
CA SER A 103 -18.74 -8.82 8.70
C SER A 103 -17.58 -7.83 8.88
N HIS A 104 -16.35 -8.21 8.49
CA HIS A 104 -15.15 -7.38 8.61
C HIS A 104 -14.73 -6.72 7.29
N TYR A 105 -15.36 -7.13 6.18
CA TYR A 105 -15.03 -6.64 4.84
C TYR A 105 -15.14 -5.13 4.73
N ARG A 106 -16.17 -4.53 5.34
CA ARG A 106 -16.38 -3.07 5.34
C ARG A 106 -15.20 -2.33 6.01
N VAL A 107 -14.74 -2.82 7.15
CA VAL A 107 -13.58 -2.24 7.86
C VAL A 107 -12.33 -2.37 7.00
N ALA A 108 -12.08 -3.56 6.45
CA ALA A 108 -10.93 -3.82 5.59
C ALA A 108 -10.90 -2.90 4.36
N ARG A 109 -12.03 -2.78 3.65
CA ARG A 109 -12.17 -1.92 2.47
C ARG A 109 -11.91 -0.44 2.81
N TRP A 110 -12.57 0.08 3.86
CA TRP A 110 -12.41 1.49 4.21
C TRP A 110 -11.02 1.80 4.75
N THR A 111 -10.36 0.86 5.43
CA THR A 111 -8.94 1.01 5.81
C THR A 111 -8.07 1.19 4.58
N LEU A 112 -8.24 0.35 3.56
CA LEU A 112 -7.51 0.44 2.31
C LEU A 112 -7.74 1.79 1.60
N VAL A 113 -9.00 2.21 1.50
CA VAL A 113 -9.38 3.47 0.84
C VAL A 113 -8.81 4.69 1.59
N ILE A 114 -8.97 4.77 2.92
CA ILE A 114 -8.51 5.91 3.71
C ILE A 114 -6.99 6.02 3.72
N MET A 115 -6.28 4.89 3.85
CA MET A 115 -4.82 4.86 3.72
C MET A 115 -4.37 5.40 2.36
N THR A 116 -5.03 4.98 1.29
CA THR A 116 -4.71 5.39 -0.08
C THR A 116 -5.01 6.89 -0.32
N ILE A 117 -6.11 7.41 0.23
CA ILE A 117 -6.42 8.85 0.19
C ILE A 117 -5.35 9.64 0.96
N GLY A 118 -4.95 9.17 2.15
CA GLY A 118 -3.89 9.80 2.91
C GLY A 118 -2.56 9.88 2.13
N ALA A 119 -2.20 8.81 1.44
CA ALA A 119 -1.03 8.78 0.57
C ALA A 119 -1.13 9.79 -0.59
N LEU A 120 -2.31 9.89 -1.23
CA LEU A 120 -2.53 10.90 -2.27
C LEU A 120 -2.32 12.32 -1.75
N VAL A 121 -2.83 12.64 -0.56
CA VAL A 121 -2.61 13.96 0.07
C VAL A 121 -1.11 14.23 0.22
N THR A 122 -0.35 13.23 0.65
CA THR A 122 1.11 13.38 0.79
C THR A 122 1.80 13.56 -0.56
N TYR A 123 1.41 12.84 -1.59
CA TYR A 123 1.99 13.01 -2.95
C TYR A 123 1.79 14.42 -3.49
N TRP A 124 0.70 15.09 -3.12
CA TRP A 124 0.43 16.48 -3.50
C TRP A 124 1.19 17.51 -2.64
N THR A 125 1.42 17.20 -1.37
CA THR A 125 2.00 18.16 -0.41
C THR A 125 3.49 17.95 -0.18
N TYR A 126 3.98 16.74 -0.38
CA TYR A 126 5.38 16.35 -0.22
C TYR A 126 5.82 15.40 -1.33
N PRO A 127 5.98 15.90 -2.57
CA PRO A 127 6.49 15.08 -3.66
C PRO A 127 7.91 14.62 -3.36
N LEU A 128 8.17 13.33 -3.50
CA LEU A 128 9.46 12.72 -3.19
C LEU A 128 9.93 11.88 -4.36
N ALA A 129 11.10 12.22 -4.92
CA ALA A 129 11.73 11.40 -5.94
C ALA A 129 12.27 10.10 -5.33
N PRO A 130 11.94 8.92 -5.90
CA PRO A 130 12.54 7.67 -5.46
C PRO A 130 14.06 7.67 -5.75
N PRO A 131 14.86 6.87 -5.00
CA PRO A 131 16.32 6.86 -5.14
C PRO A 131 16.80 6.73 -6.60
N ARG A 132 16.17 5.86 -7.39
CA ARG A 132 16.51 5.61 -8.80
C ARG A 132 16.35 6.82 -9.75
N LEU A 133 15.60 7.83 -9.34
CA LEU A 133 15.37 9.06 -10.12
C LEU A 133 16.24 10.24 -9.61
N VAL A 134 17.17 10.01 -8.69
CA VAL A 134 18.10 11.02 -8.17
C VAL A 134 19.47 10.77 -8.79
N PRO A 135 19.89 11.54 -9.82
CA PRO A 135 21.03 11.19 -10.66
C PRO A 135 22.36 11.07 -9.92
N ASP A 136 22.60 11.95 -8.96
CA ASP A 136 23.86 12.04 -8.20
C ASP A 136 23.98 10.98 -7.07
N LEU A 137 22.89 10.27 -6.76
CA LEU A 137 22.95 9.12 -5.83
C LEU A 137 23.42 7.82 -6.50
N GLY A 138 23.49 7.77 -7.84
CA GLY A 138 24.11 6.68 -8.59
C GLY A 138 23.36 5.33 -8.57
N PHE A 139 22.06 5.33 -8.32
CA PHE A 139 21.25 4.11 -8.33
C PHE A 139 20.96 3.61 -9.75
N VAL A 140 20.75 2.30 -9.87
CA VAL A 140 20.33 1.65 -11.11
C VAL A 140 18.82 1.32 -11.02
N ASP A 141 18.05 1.74 -12.04
CA ASP A 141 16.64 1.37 -12.16
C ASP A 141 16.50 -0.07 -12.65
N ALA A 142 16.50 -1.02 -11.71
CA ALA A 142 16.38 -2.44 -12.01
C ALA A 142 15.02 -2.79 -12.63
N VAL A 143 13.96 -2.08 -12.27
CA VAL A 143 12.60 -2.34 -12.80
C VAL A 143 12.54 -1.95 -14.28
N ALA A 144 13.05 -0.78 -14.65
CA ALA A 144 13.08 -0.34 -16.05
C ALA A 144 13.91 -1.28 -16.94
N GLN A 145 14.99 -1.89 -16.39
CA GLN A 145 15.83 -2.81 -17.13
C GLN A 145 15.17 -4.18 -17.41
N HIS A 146 14.23 -4.62 -16.56
CA HIS A 146 13.68 -5.99 -16.59
C HIS A 146 12.18 -6.09 -16.93
N THR A 147 11.46 -4.96 -17.08
CA THR A 147 10.00 -4.95 -17.34
C THR A 147 9.63 -4.02 -18.51
N SER A 148 10.04 -4.36 -19.72
CA SER A 148 10.01 -3.44 -20.89
C SER A 148 8.63 -2.97 -21.36
N ALA A 149 7.60 -3.81 -21.41
CA ALA A 149 6.28 -3.43 -21.93
C ALA A 149 5.32 -2.90 -20.85
N TYR A 150 5.34 -3.50 -19.67
CA TYR A 150 4.45 -3.14 -18.57
C TYR A 150 4.89 -1.82 -17.90
N SER A 151 6.18 -1.61 -17.75
CA SER A 151 6.74 -0.38 -17.16
C SER A 151 6.49 0.84 -18.03
N GLN A 152 6.48 0.70 -19.37
CA GLN A 152 6.18 1.82 -20.26
C GLN A 152 4.72 2.27 -20.17
N LEU A 153 3.78 1.33 -20.11
CA LEU A 153 2.35 1.68 -20.07
C LEU A 153 1.92 2.23 -18.69
N PHE A 154 2.33 1.59 -17.60
CA PHE A 154 1.94 2.00 -16.25
C PHE A 154 2.87 3.06 -15.65
N GLY A 155 4.14 3.08 -16.04
CA GLY A 155 5.09 4.11 -15.62
C GLY A 155 4.71 5.51 -16.11
N THR A 156 4.09 5.63 -17.30
CA THR A 156 3.60 6.92 -17.83
C THR A 156 2.35 7.42 -17.11
N LEU A 157 1.57 6.54 -16.50
CA LEU A 157 0.35 6.86 -15.76
C LEU A 157 0.58 7.06 -14.26
N ALA A 158 1.71 6.58 -13.73
CA ALA A 158 2.06 6.74 -12.33
C ALA A 158 2.69 8.10 -12.04
N ASN A 159 2.50 8.62 -10.83
CA ASN A 159 3.26 9.78 -10.37
C ASN A 159 4.72 9.34 -10.10
N PRO A 160 5.72 9.86 -10.82
CA PRO A 160 7.11 9.49 -10.63
C PRO A 160 7.67 9.94 -9.27
N TYR A 161 7.05 10.94 -8.65
CA TYR A 161 7.47 11.55 -7.38
C TYR A 161 6.59 11.21 -6.19
N GLY A 162 5.87 10.10 -6.27
CA GLY A 162 5.05 9.56 -5.20
C GLY A 162 5.76 8.48 -4.39
N ALA A 163 7.01 8.70 -3.95
CA ALA A 163 7.74 7.69 -3.20
C ALA A 163 7.24 7.56 -1.75
N MET A 164 6.90 8.67 -1.08
CA MET A 164 6.44 8.67 0.32
C MET A 164 4.95 9.03 0.44
N PRO A 165 4.18 8.26 1.21
CA PRO A 165 4.49 6.97 1.82
C PRO A 165 4.48 5.82 0.81
N SER A 166 5.23 4.73 1.06
CA SER A 166 5.19 3.55 0.20
C SER A 166 3.85 2.82 0.29
N MET A 167 3.04 2.92 -0.75
CA MET A 167 1.79 2.15 -0.81
C MET A 167 2.02 0.66 -1.08
N HIS A 168 3.14 0.29 -1.68
CA HIS A 168 3.53 -1.12 -1.77
C HIS A 168 3.63 -1.74 -0.37
N THR A 169 4.31 -1.06 0.55
CA THR A 169 4.38 -1.50 1.96
C THR A 169 3.03 -1.41 2.66
N GLY A 170 2.35 -0.28 2.57
CA GLY A 170 1.07 -0.09 3.25
C GLY A 170 0.02 -1.15 2.88
N TRP A 171 -0.13 -1.45 1.59
CA TRP A 171 -1.07 -2.46 1.10
C TRP A 171 -0.61 -3.89 1.44
N SER A 172 0.68 -4.19 1.37
CA SER A 172 1.18 -5.52 1.74
C SER A 172 0.99 -5.83 3.23
N VAL A 173 1.23 -4.84 4.09
CA VAL A 173 0.95 -4.95 5.54
C VAL A 173 -0.56 -5.09 5.78
N TRP A 174 -1.39 -4.31 5.06
CA TRP A 174 -2.84 -4.44 5.11
C TRP A 174 -3.29 -5.86 4.72
N VAL A 175 -2.76 -6.44 3.64
CA VAL A 175 -3.05 -7.83 3.22
C VAL A 175 -2.75 -8.81 4.35
N ALA A 176 -1.53 -8.77 4.88
CA ALA A 176 -1.08 -9.69 5.92
C ALA A 176 -1.90 -9.54 7.21
N PHE A 177 -2.15 -8.30 7.63
CA PHE A 177 -2.90 -8.01 8.84
C PHE A 177 -4.37 -8.42 8.73
N MET A 178 -5.06 -8.03 7.65
CA MET A 178 -6.49 -8.31 7.49
C MET A 178 -6.76 -9.80 7.34
N LEU A 179 -5.98 -10.51 6.54
CA LEU A 179 -6.12 -11.95 6.39
C LEU A 179 -5.73 -12.71 7.67
N GLY A 180 -4.64 -12.28 8.34
CA GLY A 180 -4.18 -12.91 9.57
C GLY A 180 -5.07 -12.64 10.79
N THR A 181 -5.86 -11.56 10.76
CA THR A 181 -6.76 -11.19 11.86
C THR A 181 -8.15 -11.78 11.66
N TYR A 182 -8.67 -11.75 10.44
CA TYR A 182 -10.08 -12.06 10.19
C TYR A 182 -10.34 -13.40 9.50
N VAL A 183 -9.31 -14.00 8.85
CA VAL A 183 -9.47 -15.24 8.08
C VAL A 183 -8.60 -16.36 8.64
N TRP A 184 -7.28 -16.22 8.60
CA TRP A 184 -6.32 -17.27 8.99
C TRP A 184 -5.62 -16.89 10.28
N ARG A 185 -6.27 -17.20 11.42
CA ARG A 185 -5.91 -16.68 12.75
C ARG A 185 -4.79 -17.44 13.45
N SER A 186 -4.35 -18.59 12.92
CA SER A 186 -3.25 -19.34 13.51
C SER A 186 -1.93 -18.56 13.39
N TRP A 187 -1.03 -18.75 14.36
CA TRP A 187 0.25 -18.04 14.36
C TRP A 187 1.12 -18.41 13.16
N TRP A 188 1.09 -19.65 12.71
CA TRP A 188 1.77 -20.10 11.51
C TRP A 188 1.27 -19.39 10.26
N ALA A 189 -0.03 -19.27 10.11
CA ALA A 189 -0.61 -18.55 8.98
C ALA A 189 -0.19 -17.07 8.98
N ARG A 190 -0.14 -16.45 10.15
CA ARG A 190 0.34 -15.07 10.30
C ARG A 190 1.80 -14.92 9.91
N LEU A 191 2.66 -15.88 10.27
CA LEU A 191 4.06 -15.88 9.83
C LEU A 191 4.17 -16.00 8.31
N ILE A 192 3.42 -16.90 7.68
CA ILE A 192 3.41 -17.05 6.22
C ILE A 192 2.93 -15.74 5.55
N LEU A 193 1.86 -15.15 6.07
CA LEU A 193 1.34 -13.89 5.55
C LEU A 193 2.34 -12.73 5.73
N ALA A 194 3.15 -12.73 6.78
CA ALA A 194 4.17 -11.71 7.03
C ALA A 194 5.35 -11.79 6.05
N ILE A 195 5.55 -12.91 5.34
CA ILE A 195 6.54 -13.02 4.27
C ILE A 195 6.24 -12.00 3.16
N HIS A 196 4.97 -11.78 2.83
CA HIS A 196 4.59 -10.84 1.77
C HIS A 196 5.05 -9.39 2.03
N PRO A 197 4.71 -8.72 3.14
CA PRO A 197 5.26 -7.39 3.42
C PRO A 197 6.78 -7.38 3.60
N GLY A 198 7.36 -8.42 4.21
CA GLY A 198 8.81 -8.53 4.33
C GLY A 198 9.52 -8.55 2.96
N LEU A 199 9.04 -9.40 2.06
CA LEU A 199 9.57 -9.46 0.69
C LEU A 199 9.33 -8.15 -0.07
N THR A 200 8.16 -7.55 0.11
CA THR A 200 7.84 -6.25 -0.52
C THR A 200 8.82 -5.16 -0.09
N ILE A 201 9.10 -5.03 1.22
CA ILE A 201 10.04 -4.03 1.75
C ILE A 201 11.45 -4.26 1.16
N VAL A 202 11.93 -5.50 1.17
CA VAL A 202 13.24 -5.83 0.57
C VAL A 202 13.27 -5.46 -0.91
N THR A 203 12.23 -5.79 -1.65
CA THR A 203 12.15 -5.49 -3.09
C THR A 203 12.16 -4.01 -3.38
N ILE A 204 11.31 -3.21 -2.72
CA ILE A 204 11.19 -1.77 -3.01
C ILE A 204 12.47 -0.99 -2.69
N VAL A 205 13.20 -1.42 -1.65
CA VAL A 205 14.49 -0.85 -1.26
C VAL A 205 15.58 -1.28 -2.25
N ALA A 206 15.69 -2.58 -2.54
CA ALA A 206 16.74 -3.10 -3.43
C ALA A 206 16.57 -2.64 -4.89
N THR A 207 15.34 -2.43 -5.35
CA THR A 207 15.07 -1.87 -6.69
C THR A 207 15.19 -0.35 -6.75
N ALA A 208 15.59 0.31 -5.64
CA ALA A 208 15.70 1.76 -5.52
C ALA A 208 14.40 2.53 -5.87
N ASN A 209 13.25 1.91 -5.66
CA ASN A 209 11.95 2.54 -5.84
C ASN A 209 11.47 3.30 -4.60
N HIS A 210 12.01 2.97 -3.42
CA HIS A 210 11.66 3.60 -2.15
C HIS A 210 12.86 3.66 -1.20
N TYR A 211 12.83 4.64 -0.31
CA TYR A 211 13.66 4.71 0.89
C TYR A 211 13.10 3.79 1.99
N VAL A 212 13.92 3.43 2.97
CA VAL A 212 13.45 2.68 4.17
C VAL A 212 12.38 3.48 4.92
N VAL A 213 12.54 4.79 5.02
CA VAL A 213 11.57 5.71 5.65
C VAL A 213 10.22 5.68 4.94
N ASP A 214 10.19 5.52 3.61
CA ASP A 214 8.92 5.39 2.87
C ASP A 214 8.15 4.13 3.31
N ALA A 215 8.87 3.03 3.56
CA ALA A 215 8.27 1.79 4.04
C ALA A 215 7.72 1.96 5.46
N ILE A 216 8.46 2.63 6.34
CA ILE A 216 8.01 2.95 7.71
C ILE A 216 6.76 3.83 7.64
N ALA A 217 6.76 4.86 6.81
CA ALA A 217 5.60 5.71 6.58
C ALA A 217 4.39 4.91 6.07
N GLY A 218 4.59 3.98 5.12
CA GLY A 218 3.54 3.08 4.63
C GLY A 218 2.89 2.25 5.73
N CYS A 219 3.70 1.70 6.65
CA CYS A 219 3.20 0.99 7.84
C CYS A 219 2.40 1.92 8.76
N ALA A 220 2.88 3.15 8.99
CA ALA A 220 2.21 4.13 9.83
C ALA A 220 0.85 4.56 9.24
N TYR A 221 0.79 4.79 7.93
CA TYR A 221 -0.47 5.12 7.23
C TYR A 221 -1.49 3.99 7.33
N PHE A 222 -1.05 2.74 7.17
CA PHE A 222 -1.91 1.59 7.41
C PHE A 222 -2.47 1.60 8.84
N LEU A 223 -1.61 1.73 9.85
CA LEU A 223 -2.02 1.69 11.25
C LEU A 223 -3.00 2.81 11.59
N LEU A 224 -2.71 4.04 11.17
CA LEU A 224 -3.58 5.20 11.39
C LEU A 224 -4.95 5.04 10.72
N ALA A 225 -4.97 4.57 9.47
CA ALA A 225 -6.22 4.33 8.75
C ALA A 225 -7.04 3.21 9.41
N TRP A 226 -6.41 2.13 9.83
CA TRP A 226 -7.08 1.03 10.52
C TRP A 226 -7.67 1.46 11.87
N LEU A 227 -6.91 2.20 12.66
CA LEU A 227 -7.38 2.76 13.94
C LEU A 227 -8.57 3.69 13.72
N PHE A 228 -8.44 4.63 12.79
CA PHE A 228 -9.51 5.59 12.46
C PHE A 228 -10.80 4.87 12.05
N VAL A 229 -10.72 3.94 11.09
CA VAL A 229 -11.89 3.20 10.61
C VAL A 229 -12.51 2.34 11.70
N THR A 230 -11.69 1.73 12.55
CA THR A 230 -12.18 0.89 13.65
C THR A 230 -12.92 1.73 14.69
N ILE A 231 -12.38 2.88 15.07
CA ILE A 231 -13.01 3.81 16.02
C ILE A 231 -14.32 4.35 15.44
N ALA A 232 -14.28 4.83 14.18
CA ALA A 232 -15.48 5.37 13.51
C ALA A 232 -16.59 4.30 13.39
N ASN A 233 -16.21 3.06 13.04
CA ASN A 233 -17.17 1.97 12.93
C ASN A 233 -17.81 1.62 14.30
N ARG A 234 -17.05 1.68 15.40
CA ARG A 234 -17.57 1.47 16.75
C ARG A 234 -18.51 2.58 17.18
N ALA A 235 -18.18 3.85 16.93
CA ALA A 235 -19.00 5.00 17.25
C ALA A 235 -20.35 4.96 16.52
N LEU A 236 -20.35 4.62 15.23
CA LEU A 236 -21.57 4.46 14.45
C LEU A 236 -22.48 3.33 14.97
N LEU A 237 -21.89 2.26 15.49
CA LEU A 237 -22.65 1.12 16.04
C LEU A 237 -23.18 1.42 17.46
N GLY A 238 -22.46 2.18 18.26
CA GLY A 238 -22.89 2.59 19.61
C GLY A 238 -24.09 3.51 19.59
N ASN A 239 -24.20 4.38 18.59
CA ASN A 239 -25.35 5.31 18.45
C ASN A 239 -26.66 4.64 17.96
N VAL A 240 -26.60 3.42 17.42
CA VAL A 240 -27.79 2.69 16.96
C VAL A 240 -28.45 1.89 18.10
N GLY A 241 -27.78 1.76 19.26
CA GLY A 241 -28.20 0.90 20.38
C GLY A 241 -28.94 1.57 21.53
N THR A 242 -29.27 2.87 21.45
CA THR A 242 -30.14 3.53 22.42
C THR A 242 -31.50 3.89 21.75
N PRO A 243 -32.53 3.02 21.84
CA PRO A 243 -33.88 3.48 21.62
C PRO A 243 -34.15 4.47 22.74
N GLY A 244 -34.64 5.67 22.40
CA GLY A 244 -34.96 6.70 23.36
C GLY A 244 -35.91 6.15 24.43
N GLU A 245 -35.50 6.19 25.69
CA GLU A 245 -36.40 6.21 26.81
C GLU A 245 -37.22 7.49 26.68
N THR A 246 -38.39 7.37 26.05
CA THR A 246 -39.45 8.38 26.17
C THR A 246 -40.24 8.01 27.40
N SER A 247 -39.97 8.72 28.48
CA SER A 247 -40.86 8.88 29.65
C SER A 247 -42.17 9.54 29.27
#